data_f737f33f35f7ac3f50aee37fdc480cbf
#
_entry.id   f737f33f35f7ac3f50aee37fdc480cbf
#
_cell.length_a   1.000
_cell.length_b   1.000
_cell.length_c   1.000
_cell.angle_alpha   90.00
_cell.angle_beta   90.00
_cell.angle_gamma   90.00
#
_symmetry.space_group_name_H-M   'P 1'
#
loop_
_entity.id
_entity.type
_entity.pdbx_description
1 polymer ?
#
loop_
_entity_poly.entity_id
_entity_poly.type
_entity_poly.pdbx_seq_one_letter_code
_entity_poly.pdbx_strand_id
1 'polypeptide(L)'
;MTAKHFDQKVILNAKDGVVIATGGFGANIKFRQEVNTSVWKSVKLDNSIGCTNIQKAAQGDGLIIAKKHGADLINLDDIQIHPCGTPGTGLMENIRTSGRNRIFVNVEGDRFVNEGAARDVLAGAIFAQPKSTYYVVVNKVRYPSRDWVDANGATIRDMVALGSVVEANTLEELAKKT
;
A
#
# COMPACT_ATOMS: atom_id res chain seq x y z
N MET A 1 -7.64 31.70 4.83
CA MET A 1 -8.06 30.46 4.14
C MET A 1 -9.50 30.62 3.67
N THR A 2 -9.84 30.15 2.48
CA THR A 2 -11.22 30.15 1.96
C THR A 2 -11.72 28.73 1.90
N ALA A 3 -12.90 28.48 2.43
CA ALA A 3 -13.57 27.18 2.40
C ALA A 3 -14.99 27.33 1.87
N LYS A 4 -15.60 26.23 1.45
CA LYS A 4 -17.02 26.14 1.10
C LYS A 4 -17.72 25.29 2.15
N HIS A 5 -18.79 25.83 2.73
CA HIS A 5 -19.66 25.10 3.64
C HIS A 5 -21.08 25.11 3.06
N PHE A 6 -21.54 23.95 2.60
CA PHE A 6 -22.70 23.88 1.69
C PHE A 6 -22.48 24.80 0.48
N ASP A 7 -23.37 25.72 0.19
CA ASP A 7 -23.25 26.68 -0.92
C ASP A 7 -22.65 28.03 -0.53
N GLN A 8 -22.28 28.19 0.73
CA GLN A 8 -21.73 29.43 1.24
C GLN A 8 -20.17 29.42 1.22
N LYS A 9 -19.60 30.53 0.75
CA LYS A 9 -18.16 30.77 0.87
C LYS A 9 -17.83 31.26 2.27
N VAL A 10 -16.97 30.54 2.96
CA VAL A 10 -16.48 30.92 4.31
C VAL A 10 -15.02 31.36 4.23
N ILE A 11 -14.70 32.50 4.80
CA ILE A 11 -13.34 33.03 4.92
C ILE A 11 -12.90 32.87 6.37
N LEU A 12 -11.83 32.09 6.58
CA LEU A 12 -11.22 31.89 7.88
C LEU A 12 -9.89 32.66 7.95
N ASN A 13 -9.80 33.59 8.88
CA ASN A 13 -8.58 34.32 9.16
C ASN A 13 -7.89 33.70 10.38
N ALA A 14 -6.80 32.97 10.14
CA ALA A 14 -5.96 32.43 11.20
C ALA A 14 -5.02 33.52 11.73
N LYS A 15 -4.93 33.65 13.04
CA LYS A 15 -4.04 34.63 13.67
C LYS A 15 -2.59 34.14 13.74
N ASP A 16 -2.42 32.88 14.13
CA ASP A 16 -1.10 32.32 14.48
C ASP A 16 -0.57 31.33 13.43
N GLY A 17 -1.43 30.83 12.56
CA GLY A 17 -1.03 29.90 11.50
C GLY A 17 -2.13 28.93 11.09
N VAL A 18 -1.80 28.04 10.14
CA VAL A 18 -2.66 26.98 9.63
C VAL A 18 -1.93 25.66 9.70
N VAL A 19 -2.56 24.67 10.34
CA VAL A 19 -2.05 23.29 10.36
C VAL A 19 -2.65 22.54 9.17
N ILE A 20 -1.77 21.95 8.32
CA ILE A 20 -2.19 21.10 7.21
C ILE A 20 -2.09 19.65 7.67
N ALA A 21 -3.23 18.97 7.81
CA ALA A 21 -3.35 17.59 8.26
C ALA A 21 -4.21 16.76 7.28
N THR A 22 -4.05 16.97 5.98
CA THR A 22 -4.92 16.46 4.91
C THR A 22 -4.48 15.11 4.36
N GLY A 23 -3.52 14.43 4.99
CA GLY A 23 -2.96 13.17 4.54
C GLY A 23 -1.90 13.34 3.45
N GLY A 24 -1.50 12.23 2.87
CA GLY A 24 -0.43 12.15 1.90
C GLY A 24 -0.89 12.20 0.43
N PHE A 25 0.01 11.81 -0.46
CA PHE A 25 -0.20 11.88 -1.92
C PHE A 25 -0.12 10.52 -2.63
N GLY A 26 -0.14 9.42 -1.87
CA GLY A 26 0.07 8.08 -2.42
C GLY A 26 -0.89 7.67 -3.54
N ALA A 27 -2.11 8.22 -3.60
CA ALA A 27 -3.07 7.96 -4.66
C ALA A 27 -2.92 8.87 -5.89
N ASN A 28 -2.14 9.94 -5.79
CA ASN A 28 -1.85 10.82 -6.92
C ASN A 28 -0.64 10.29 -7.71
N ILE A 29 -0.92 9.46 -8.71
CA ILE A 29 0.12 8.79 -9.50
C ILE A 29 1.07 9.78 -10.18
N LYS A 30 0.52 10.86 -10.74
CA LYS A 30 1.34 11.88 -11.38
C LYS A 30 2.29 12.52 -10.36
N PHE A 31 1.77 12.97 -9.25
CA PHE A 31 2.56 13.65 -8.21
C PHE A 31 3.62 12.73 -7.60
N ARG A 32 3.25 11.48 -7.24
CA ARG A 32 4.21 10.53 -6.66
C ARG A 32 5.32 10.13 -7.64
N GLN A 33 5.06 10.11 -8.95
CA GLN A 33 6.11 9.85 -9.95
C GLN A 33 7.01 11.08 -10.14
N GLU A 34 6.46 12.29 -10.12
CA GLU A 34 7.24 13.53 -10.21
C GLU A 34 8.23 13.69 -9.05
N VAL A 35 7.82 13.31 -7.84
CA VAL A 35 8.68 13.42 -6.64
C VAL A 35 9.55 12.19 -6.37
N ASN A 36 9.42 11.14 -7.16
CA ASN A 36 10.21 9.91 -7.01
C ASN A 36 11.62 10.07 -7.57
N THR A 37 12.47 10.81 -6.90
CA THR A 37 13.81 11.19 -7.37
C THR A 37 14.95 10.56 -6.57
N SER A 38 14.64 9.83 -5.48
CA SER A 38 15.60 9.25 -4.56
C SER A 38 15.59 7.72 -4.59
N VAL A 39 15.33 7.07 -3.49
CA VAL A 39 15.48 5.62 -3.25
C VAL A 39 14.75 4.77 -4.29
N TRP A 40 13.57 5.18 -4.72
CA TRP A 40 12.73 4.43 -5.63
C TRP A 40 12.76 4.94 -7.08
N LYS A 41 13.70 5.81 -7.43
CA LYS A 41 13.78 6.44 -8.77
C LYS A 41 13.81 5.45 -9.95
N SER A 42 14.28 4.24 -9.73
CA SER A 42 14.28 3.15 -10.71
C SER A 42 12.98 2.37 -10.78
N VAL A 43 12.06 2.59 -9.82
CA VAL A 43 10.77 1.91 -9.75
C VAL A 43 9.70 2.81 -10.34
N LYS A 44 8.95 2.30 -11.29
CA LYS A 44 7.82 3.02 -11.87
C LYS A 44 6.63 2.97 -10.92
N LEU A 45 6.37 4.08 -10.23
CA LEU A 45 5.27 4.19 -9.26
C LEU A 45 3.92 4.49 -9.94
N ASP A 46 3.54 3.67 -10.91
CA ASP A 46 2.28 3.78 -11.65
C ASP A 46 1.12 3.00 -10.97
N ASN A 47 0.05 2.71 -11.72
CA ASN A 47 -1.12 1.98 -11.24
C ASN A 47 -0.83 0.55 -10.77
N SER A 48 0.29 -0.05 -11.18
CA SER A 48 0.69 -1.38 -10.73
C SER A 48 1.16 -1.39 -9.28
N ILE A 49 1.63 -0.23 -8.78
CA ILE A 49 1.98 -0.04 -7.39
C ILE A 49 0.78 0.54 -6.67
N GLY A 50 0.26 -0.20 -5.73
CA GLY A 50 -0.86 0.24 -4.91
C GLY A 50 -0.58 1.50 -4.11
N CYS A 51 -1.65 2.02 -3.63
CA CYS A 51 -1.64 3.12 -2.68
C CYS A 51 -2.16 2.59 -1.33
N THR A 52 -2.46 3.46 -0.43
CA THR A 52 -3.26 3.13 0.74
C THR A 52 -4.68 2.76 0.34
N ASN A 53 -5.42 2.08 1.22
CA ASN A 53 -6.84 1.77 1.05
C ASN A 53 -7.76 3.02 0.93
N ILE A 54 -7.22 4.24 0.99
CA ILE A 54 -7.97 5.51 0.85
C ILE A 54 -7.60 6.16 -0.49
N GLN A 55 -7.83 5.46 -1.58
CA GLN A 55 -7.42 5.89 -2.93
C GLN A 55 -7.95 7.26 -3.34
N LYS A 56 -9.19 7.60 -2.99
CA LYS A 56 -9.78 8.89 -3.37
C LYS A 56 -9.34 10.06 -2.48
N ALA A 57 -8.75 9.79 -1.32
CA ALA A 57 -8.41 10.82 -0.34
C ALA A 57 -6.93 11.21 -0.34
N ALA A 58 -6.02 10.29 -0.67
CA ALA A 58 -4.57 10.54 -0.61
C ALA A 58 -4.05 11.19 -1.90
N GLN A 59 -4.61 12.34 -2.28
CA GLN A 59 -4.31 13.06 -3.52
C GLN A 59 -3.22 14.15 -3.36
N GLY A 60 -2.81 14.44 -2.13
CA GLY A 60 -1.81 15.49 -1.86
C GLY A 60 -2.37 16.91 -1.90
N ASP A 61 -3.68 17.08 -1.78
CA ASP A 61 -4.35 18.37 -1.95
C ASP A 61 -3.78 19.47 -1.04
N GLY A 62 -3.53 19.13 0.24
CA GLY A 62 -2.95 20.08 1.19
C GLY A 62 -1.55 20.53 0.79
N LEU A 63 -0.71 19.62 0.29
CA LEU A 63 0.64 19.92 -0.19
C LEU A 63 0.57 20.82 -1.44
N ILE A 64 -0.31 20.51 -2.37
CA ILE A 64 -0.51 21.28 -3.60
C ILE A 64 -1.01 22.69 -3.27
N ILE A 65 -1.97 22.82 -2.35
CA ILE A 65 -2.48 24.12 -1.90
C ILE A 65 -1.38 24.91 -1.20
N ALA A 66 -0.62 24.29 -0.30
CA ALA A 66 0.47 24.94 0.42
C ALA A 66 1.54 25.48 -0.55
N LYS A 67 1.98 24.65 -1.49
CA LYS A 67 2.94 25.04 -2.53
C LYS A 67 2.43 26.22 -3.36
N LYS A 68 1.16 26.21 -3.75
CA LYS A 68 0.53 27.30 -4.51
C LYS A 68 0.53 28.62 -3.74
N HIS A 69 0.59 28.58 -2.42
CA HIS A 69 0.65 29.75 -1.55
C HIS A 69 2.06 30.05 -1.02
N GLY A 70 3.10 29.52 -1.65
CA GLY A 70 4.49 29.87 -1.38
C GLY A 70 5.15 29.06 -0.27
N ALA A 71 4.52 27.96 0.20
CA ALA A 71 5.16 27.04 1.13
C ALA A 71 6.27 26.24 0.42
N ASP A 72 7.37 26.05 1.10
CA ASP A 72 8.41 25.12 0.67
C ASP A 72 8.02 23.69 1.03
N LEU A 73 8.29 22.75 0.13
CA LEU A 73 8.00 21.33 0.32
C LEU A 73 9.32 20.57 0.33
N ILE A 74 9.59 19.87 1.43
CA ILE A 74 10.84 19.12 1.62
C ILE A 74 10.54 17.62 1.79
N ASN A 75 11.53 16.77 1.50
CA ASN A 75 11.50 15.32 1.70
C ASN A 75 10.32 14.60 1.00
N LEU A 76 9.85 15.13 -0.12
CA LEU A 76 8.78 14.51 -0.88
C LEU A 76 9.20 13.20 -1.57
N ASP A 77 10.49 13.01 -1.76
CA ASP A 77 11.12 11.83 -2.35
C ASP A 77 11.35 10.69 -1.35
N ASP A 78 11.16 10.95 -0.04
CA ASP A 78 11.16 9.94 1.02
C ASP A 78 9.84 9.14 1.02
N ILE A 79 9.59 8.44 -0.08
CA ILE A 79 8.35 7.66 -0.26
C ILE A 79 8.48 6.32 0.46
N GLN A 80 7.59 6.04 1.40
CA GLN A 80 7.50 4.71 2.01
C GLN A 80 6.62 3.79 1.16
N ILE A 81 7.18 2.65 0.77
CA ILE A 81 6.44 1.57 0.10
C ILE A 81 6.08 0.49 1.11
N HIS A 82 4.81 0.14 1.18
CA HIS A 82 4.32 -0.96 2.01
C HIS A 82 4.24 -2.24 1.17
N PRO A 83 4.91 -3.33 1.60
CA PRO A 83 5.01 -4.56 0.81
C PRO A 83 3.76 -5.45 0.94
N CYS A 84 2.59 -4.97 0.53
CA CYS A 84 1.33 -5.72 0.62
C CYS A 84 0.22 -5.20 -0.31
N GLY A 85 0.57 -4.65 -1.45
CA GLY A 85 -0.43 -4.25 -2.45
C GLY A 85 -0.88 -5.42 -3.30
N THR A 86 -2.19 -5.58 -3.51
CA THR A 86 -2.73 -6.61 -4.41
C THR A 86 -2.44 -6.24 -5.85
N PRO A 87 -1.85 -7.14 -6.65
CA PRO A 87 -1.63 -6.90 -8.07
C PRO A 87 -2.92 -6.52 -8.79
N GLY A 88 -2.84 -5.53 -9.68
CA GLY A 88 -3.96 -5.08 -10.52
C GLY A 88 -4.91 -4.07 -9.87
N THR A 89 -5.21 -4.17 -8.57
CA THR A 89 -6.07 -3.22 -7.86
C THR A 89 -5.27 -2.14 -7.13
N GLY A 90 -4.07 -2.48 -6.72
CA GLY A 90 -3.23 -1.65 -5.89
C GLY A 90 -3.76 -1.43 -4.48
N LEU A 91 -4.81 -2.12 -4.09
CA LEU A 91 -5.35 -2.06 -2.74
C LEU A 91 -4.45 -2.81 -1.78
N MET A 92 -4.27 -2.26 -0.61
CA MET A 92 -3.65 -2.94 0.50
C MET A 92 -4.68 -3.90 1.11
N GLU A 93 -4.62 -5.16 0.72
CA GLU A 93 -5.44 -6.19 1.35
C GLU A 93 -4.86 -6.59 2.70
N ASN A 94 -5.73 -7.00 3.62
CA ASN A 94 -5.40 -7.14 5.03
C ASN A 94 -4.88 -8.50 5.45
N ILE A 95 -4.42 -9.32 4.55
CA ILE A 95 -3.58 -10.44 4.93
C ILE A 95 -2.29 -9.84 5.49
N ARG A 96 -2.21 -9.87 6.82
CA ARG A 96 -1.08 -9.27 7.53
C ARG A 96 0.22 -9.85 7.04
N THR A 97 0.97 -9.06 6.32
CA THR A 97 2.34 -9.37 5.92
C THR A 97 3.34 -9.27 7.07
N SER A 98 2.90 -8.86 8.26
CA SER A 98 3.70 -8.78 9.48
C SER A 98 3.42 -9.95 10.44
N GLY A 99 4.37 -10.28 11.31
CA GLY A 99 4.25 -11.30 12.36
C GLY A 99 4.87 -12.65 11.99
N ARG A 100 4.62 -13.68 12.78
CA ARG A 100 5.17 -15.05 12.63
C ARG A 100 4.30 -15.92 11.71
N ASN A 101 4.79 -17.13 11.41
CA ASN A 101 4.08 -18.16 10.63
C ASN A 101 3.72 -17.73 9.20
N ARG A 102 4.66 -17.08 8.51
CA ARG A 102 4.57 -16.73 7.10
C ARG A 102 5.94 -16.83 6.45
N ILE A 103 5.93 -17.08 5.16
CA ILE A 103 7.10 -16.93 4.30
C ILE A 103 6.71 -16.18 3.03
N PHE A 104 7.67 -15.44 2.46
CA PHE A 104 7.52 -14.79 1.17
C PHE A 104 8.22 -15.65 0.12
N VAL A 105 7.49 -16.08 -0.88
CA VAL A 105 8.02 -16.84 -2.01
C VAL A 105 7.75 -16.09 -3.32
N ASN A 106 8.70 -16.16 -4.24
CA ASN A 106 8.54 -15.60 -5.57
C ASN A 106 7.69 -16.54 -6.47
N VAL A 107 7.51 -16.18 -7.73
CA VAL A 107 6.75 -16.98 -8.71
C VAL A 107 7.43 -18.30 -9.09
N GLU A 108 8.67 -18.50 -8.69
CA GLU A 108 9.46 -19.73 -8.88
C GLU A 108 9.39 -20.65 -7.64
N GLY A 109 8.74 -20.18 -6.57
CA GLY A 109 8.61 -20.90 -5.31
C GLY A 109 9.74 -20.68 -4.32
N ASP A 110 10.71 -19.82 -4.65
CA ASP A 110 11.87 -19.55 -3.81
C ASP A 110 11.57 -18.49 -2.75
N ARG A 111 11.98 -18.77 -1.51
CA ARG A 111 12.00 -17.76 -0.45
C ARG A 111 13.17 -16.81 -0.68
N PHE A 112 12.91 -15.53 -0.80
CA PHE A 112 13.90 -14.56 -1.28
C PHE A 112 14.30 -13.48 -0.28
N VAL A 113 13.64 -13.38 0.88
CA VAL A 113 13.93 -12.34 1.87
C VAL A 113 13.60 -12.81 3.29
N ASN A 114 14.21 -12.18 4.29
CA ASN A 114 13.77 -12.31 5.66
C ASN A 114 12.52 -11.43 5.88
N GLU A 115 11.39 -12.04 6.14
CA GLU A 115 10.09 -11.37 6.31
C GLU A 115 10.03 -10.45 7.53
N GLY A 116 11.01 -10.53 8.43
CA GLY A 116 11.19 -9.62 9.57
C GLY A 116 11.96 -8.35 9.26
N ALA A 117 12.46 -8.19 8.04
CA ALA A 117 13.22 -7.02 7.64
C ALA A 117 12.36 -5.73 7.62
N ALA A 118 13.02 -4.57 7.54
CA ALA A 118 12.37 -3.28 7.40
C ALA A 118 11.60 -3.18 6.07
N ARG A 119 10.62 -2.32 6.02
CA ARG A 119 9.68 -2.23 4.87
C ARG A 119 10.35 -1.88 3.55
N ASP A 120 11.34 -1.01 3.59
CA ASP A 120 12.16 -0.61 2.44
C ASP A 120 12.99 -1.78 1.91
N VAL A 121 13.59 -2.57 2.80
CA VAL A 121 14.31 -3.79 2.44
C VAL A 121 13.37 -4.83 1.82
N LEU A 122 12.18 -5.03 2.41
CA LEU A 122 11.17 -5.94 1.87
C LEU A 122 10.69 -5.47 0.49
N ALA A 123 10.35 -4.19 0.33
CA ALA A 123 9.91 -3.63 -0.92
C ALA A 123 10.98 -3.74 -2.02
N GLY A 124 12.24 -3.42 -1.69
CA GLY A 124 13.36 -3.57 -2.62
C GLY A 124 13.57 -5.02 -3.07
N ALA A 125 13.51 -5.96 -2.12
CA ALA A 125 13.61 -7.39 -2.43
C ALA A 125 12.46 -7.89 -3.32
N ILE A 126 11.23 -7.40 -3.11
CA ILE A 126 10.06 -7.75 -3.93
C ILE A 126 10.22 -7.19 -5.36
N PHE A 127 10.63 -5.94 -5.51
CA PHE A 127 10.85 -5.35 -6.84
C PHE A 127 11.95 -6.05 -7.63
N ALA A 128 12.89 -6.69 -6.96
CA ALA A 128 13.95 -7.49 -7.58
C ALA A 128 13.47 -8.88 -8.04
N GLN A 129 12.28 -9.34 -7.62
CA GLN A 129 11.76 -10.63 -8.04
C GLN A 129 11.16 -10.59 -9.47
N PRO A 130 11.07 -11.74 -10.15
CA PRO A 130 10.38 -11.84 -11.42
C PRO A 130 8.96 -11.25 -11.33
N LYS A 131 8.59 -10.40 -12.28
CA LYS A 131 7.31 -9.67 -12.34
C LYS A 131 7.06 -8.72 -11.15
N SER A 132 8.07 -8.49 -10.26
CA SER A 132 7.91 -7.71 -9.02
C SER A 132 6.71 -8.18 -8.18
N THR A 133 6.46 -9.48 -8.18
CA THR A 133 5.31 -10.12 -7.52
C THR A 133 5.81 -11.24 -6.61
N TYR A 134 5.06 -11.49 -5.56
CA TYR A 134 5.34 -12.54 -4.59
C TYR A 134 4.06 -13.09 -3.97
N TYR A 135 4.15 -14.26 -3.38
CA TYR A 135 3.10 -14.87 -2.59
C TYR A 135 3.45 -14.84 -1.11
N VAL A 136 2.47 -14.59 -0.27
CA VAL A 136 2.57 -14.77 1.18
C VAL A 136 2.00 -16.13 1.54
N VAL A 137 2.87 -17.09 1.84
CA VAL A 137 2.45 -18.42 2.27
C VAL A 137 2.30 -18.42 3.79
N VAL A 138 1.14 -18.81 4.26
CA VAL A 138 0.78 -18.86 5.68
C VAL A 138 0.14 -20.22 6.00
N ASN A 139 0.19 -20.61 7.26
CA ASN A 139 -0.43 -21.85 7.70
C ASN A 139 -1.73 -21.58 8.51
N LYS A 140 -2.46 -22.67 8.77
CA LYS A 140 -3.71 -22.65 9.53
C LYS A 140 -3.57 -22.08 10.96
N VAL A 141 -2.38 -22.10 11.54
CA VAL A 141 -2.13 -21.46 12.85
C VAL A 141 -2.33 -19.95 12.77
N ARG A 142 -2.01 -19.34 11.64
CA ARG A 142 -2.18 -17.90 11.42
C ARG A 142 -3.65 -17.52 11.19
N TYR A 143 -4.36 -18.32 10.43
CA TYR A 143 -5.77 -18.12 10.07
C TYR A 143 -6.54 -19.41 10.35
N PRO A 144 -6.96 -19.64 11.60
CA PRO A 144 -7.53 -20.92 12.01
C PRO A 144 -8.95 -21.17 11.47
N SER A 145 -9.64 -20.12 11.02
CA SER A 145 -11.01 -20.19 10.52
C SER A 145 -11.16 -19.37 9.23
N ARG A 146 -11.99 -19.89 8.32
CA ARG A 146 -12.43 -19.13 7.13
C ARG A 146 -13.31 -17.93 7.47
N ASP A 147 -13.88 -17.92 8.66
CA ASP A 147 -14.73 -16.84 9.15
C ASP A 147 -13.93 -15.79 9.94
N TRP A 148 -12.59 -15.91 9.97
CA TRP A 148 -11.73 -14.87 10.50
C TRP A 148 -11.90 -13.60 9.67
N VAL A 149 -12.17 -12.48 10.35
CA VAL A 149 -12.47 -11.18 9.73
C VAL A 149 -11.21 -10.30 9.78
N ASP A 150 -10.86 -9.71 8.67
CA ASP A 150 -9.77 -8.74 8.59
C ASP A 150 -10.19 -7.35 9.10
N ALA A 151 -9.25 -6.39 9.07
CA ALA A 151 -9.51 -5.03 9.52
C ALA A 151 -10.51 -4.24 8.61
N ASN A 152 -10.78 -4.72 7.39
CA ASN A 152 -11.77 -4.12 6.48
C ASN A 152 -13.12 -4.83 6.51
N GLY A 153 -13.26 -5.84 7.35
CA GLY A 153 -14.50 -6.61 7.48
C GLY A 153 -14.65 -7.76 6.49
N ALA A 154 -13.63 -8.07 5.67
CA ALA A 154 -13.63 -9.22 4.77
C ALA A 154 -13.22 -10.49 5.51
N THR A 155 -13.82 -11.62 5.16
CA THR A 155 -13.45 -12.94 5.67
C THR A 155 -12.44 -13.63 4.75
N ILE A 156 -11.73 -14.64 5.27
CA ILE A 156 -10.90 -15.51 4.41
C ILE A 156 -11.77 -16.18 3.34
N ARG A 157 -13.01 -16.51 3.65
CA ARG A 157 -13.98 -17.05 2.68
C ARG A 157 -14.22 -16.10 1.50
N ASP A 158 -14.41 -14.82 1.80
CA ASP A 158 -14.61 -13.77 0.77
C ASP A 158 -13.36 -13.61 -0.08
N MET A 159 -12.17 -13.60 0.54
CA MET A 159 -10.89 -13.48 -0.17
C MET A 159 -10.61 -14.67 -1.08
N VAL A 160 -11.00 -15.89 -0.68
CA VAL A 160 -10.92 -17.08 -1.52
C VAL A 160 -11.89 -16.97 -2.70
N ALA A 161 -13.11 -16.52 -2.45
CA ALA A 161 -14.11 -16.32 -3.50
C ALA A 161 -13.69 -15.25 -4.52
N LEU A 162 -12.95 -14.22 -4.08
CA LEU A 162 -12.38 -13.18 -4.94
C LEU A 162 -11.08 -13.61 -5.65
N GLY A 163 -10.52 -14.76 -5.30
CA GLY A 163 -9.27 -15.26 -5.87
C GLY A 163 -8.01 -14.60 -5.31
N SER A 164 -8.10 -13.76 -4.29
CA SER A 164 -6.94 -13.14 -3.63
C SER A 164 -6.25 -14.06 -2.62
N VAL A 165 -6.91 -15.12 -2.21
CA VAL A 165 -6.37 -16.21 -1.36
C VAL A 165 -6.60 -17.55 -2.03
N VAL A 166 -5.55 -18.35 -2.10
CA VAL A 166 -5.60 -19.74 -2.57
C VAL A 166 -5.42 -20.68 -1.38
N GLU A 167 -6.30 -21.65 -1.23
CA GLU A 167 -6.24 -22.66 -0.17
C GLU A 167 -5.89 -24.04 -0.71
N ALA A 168 -5.07 -24.76 0.03
CA ALA A 168 -4.74 -26.16 -0.23
C ALA A 168 -4.46 -26.92 1.07
N ASN A 169 -4.59 -28.23 1.04
CA ASN A 169 -4.29 -29.08 2.18
C ASN A 169 -2.80 -29.46 2.25
N THR A 170 -2.10 -29.42 1.12
CA THR A 170 -0.66 -29.71 1.01
C THR A 170 0.05 -28.63 0.20
N LEU A 171 1.37 -28.54 0.33
CA LEU A 171 2.20 -27.62 -0.45
C LEU A 171 2.19 -27.98 -1.94
N GLU A 172 2.15 -29.27 -2.27
CA GLU A 172 2.07 -29.77 -3.65
C GLU A 172 0.74 -29.39 -4.31
N GLU A 173 -0.35 -29.42 -3.55
CA GLU A 173 -1.65 -28.96 -4.03
C GLU A 173 -1.66 -27.44 -4.20
N LEU A 174 -1.05 -26.69 -3.26
CA LEU A 174 -0.95 -25.25 -3.33
C LEU A 174 -0.15 -24.82 -4.57
N ALA A 175 1.02 -25.43 -4.80
CA ALA A 175 1.88 -25.12 -5.94
C ALA A 175 1.22 -25.41 -7.32
N LYS A 176 0.21 -26.30 -7.38
CA LYS A 176 -0.55 -26.55 -8.61
C LYS A 176 -1.64 -25.52 -8.86
N LYS A 177 -2.02 -24.75 -7.85
CA LYS A 177 -3.11 -23.76 -7.90
C LYS A 177 -2.60 -22.33 -8.08
N THR A 178 -1.32 -22.10 -7.85
CA THR A 178 -0.65 -20.79 -7.95
C THR A 178 0.31 -20.72 -9.14
#